data_852cc1df8bf39cac407b7ee189f1aee6
#
_entry.id   852cc1df8bf39cac407b7ee189f1aee6
#
_cell.length_a   1.000
_cell.length_b   1.000
_cell.length_c   1.000
_cell.angle_alpha   90.00
_cell.angle_beta   90.00
_cell.angle_gamma   90.00
#
_symmetry.space_group_name_H-M   'P 1'
#
loop_
_entity.id
_entity.type
_entity.pdbx_description
1 polymer ?
#
loop_
_entity_poly.entity_id
_entity_poly.type
_entity_poly.pdbx_seq_one_letter_code
_entity_poly.pdbx_strand_id
1 'polypeptide(L)'
;MPPTSDLTRRALTAFDILAGEESGIGVAVSGGSDSTALLVLAADWAGTRGKHITAATVDHGLRPEAREEAAGVAHLCAGLGVTHTTLVWKRPLKIGPTGQAEARHARHGLLADWARKAGIRVLALGHTRDDRLETFLMRARQGSGWHGLAGPLPSGASPVWPDGRELRLIRPLLAFGRDALRAELRQRELDWSEDPSNRAERFERVRVRQLVRKMDEAAVTQALRVMDGLAQMRSAVMAEARLALGLTETDRDDARVSREVLRRIGAEARRRLLEALVMAAGGSPTPPRREPLDRLAENLADGTGLKAGVTLAGAWIRPVDGGLAVSEAPPRKGSPPGPGPAWDRAKALLADPRLAALGV
;
A
#
# COMPACT_ATOMS: atom_id res chain seq x y z
N MET A 1 27.53 -24.21 -6.84
CA MET A 1 26.23 -23.52 -6.87
C MET A 1 25.67 -23.63 -8.28
N PRO A 2 24.43 -24.03 -8.49
CA PRO A 2 23.82 -23.93 -9.82
C PRO A 2 23.83 -22.46 -10.26
N PRO A 3 23.88 -22.19 -11.57
CA PRO A 3 23.88 -20.81 -12.08
C PRO A 3 22.59 -20.12 -11.63
N THR A 4 22.72 -18.93 -11.04
CA THR A 4 21.58 -18.10 -10.61
C THR A 4 20.66 -17.82 -11.80
N SER A 5 19.39 -18.18 -11.71
CA SER A 5 18.43 -17.97 -12.80
C SER A 5 18.30 -16.48 -13.16
N ASP A 6 17.88 -16.17 -14.38
CA ASP A 6 17.61 -14.78 -14.79
C ASP A 6 16.54 -14.14 -13.91
N LEU A 7 15.51 -14.91 -13.55
CA LEU A 7 14.48 -14.47 -12.63
C LEU A 7 15.06 -14.07 -11.28
N THR A 8 15.88 -14.93 -10.68
CA THR A 8 16.53 -14.65 -9.38
C THR A 8 17.37 -13.38 -9.47
N ARG A 9 18.23 -13.23 -10.48
CA ARG A 9 19.08 -12.04 -10.66
C ARG A 9 18.25 -10.76 -10.74
N ARG A 10 17.16 -10.74 -11.51
CA ARG A 10 16.24 -9.60 -11.64
C ARG A 10 15.49 -9.33 -10.33
N ALA A 11 15.11 -10.36 -9.58
CA ALA A 11 14.46 -10.21 -8.28
C ALA A 11 15.43 -9.59 -7.26
N LEU A 12 16.68 -10.03 -7.20
CA LEU A 12 17.70 -9.44 -6.32
C LEU A 12 17.90 -7.95 -6.65
N THR A 13 17.98 -7.59 -7.94
CA THR A 13 18.04 -6.18 -8.37
C THR A 13 16.81 -5.38 -7.88
N ALA A 14 15.61 -5.96 -7.93
CA ALA A 14 14.42 -5.29 -7.42
C ALA A 14 14.48 -5.07 -5.88
N PHE A 15 15.02 -6.01 -5.13
CA PHE A 15 15.27 -5.82 -3.70
C PHE A 15 16.34 -4.75 -3.44
N ASP A 16 17.45 -4.72 -4.22
CA ASP A 16 18.48 -3.68 -4.10
C ASP A 16 17.89 -2.27 -4.30
N ILE A 17 17.04 -2.09 -5.33
CA ILE A 17 16.37 -0.81 -5.61
C ILE A 17 15.39 -0.42 -4.50
N LEU A 18 14.64 -1.38 -3.95
CA LEU A 18 13.54 -1.11 -3.03
C LEU A 18 13.95 -1.10 -1.55
N ALA A 19 15.03 -1.79 -1.19
CA ALA A 19 15.43 -1.99 0.19
C ALA A 19 16.97 -2.04 0.40
N GLY A 20 17.77 -1.69 -0.59
CA GLY A 20 19.22 -1.83 -0.53
C GLY A 20 19.88 -1.06 0.62
N GLU A 21 19.33 0.04 1.07
CA GLU A 21 19.82 0.85 2.18
C GLU A 21 19.48 0.27 3.57
N GLU A 22 18.51 -0.63 3.65
CA GLU A 22 18.09 -1.22 4.92
C GLU A 22 19.06 -2.33 5.35
N SER A 23 19.36 -2.44 6.63
CA SER A 23 20.13 -3.54 7.21
C SER A 23 19.34 -4.85 7.25
N GLY A 24 18.00 -4.75 7.26
CA GLY A 24 17.10 -5.88 7.25
C GLY A 24 15.67 -5.49 6.91
N ILE A 25 14.87 -6.46 6.46
CA ILE A 25 13.46 -6.26 6.09
C ILE A 25 12.57 -7.36 6.67
N GLY A 26 11.28 -7.02 6.81
CA GLY A 26 10.23 -7.99 7.07
C GLY A 26 9.71 -8.60 5.76
N VAL A 27 9.28 -9.85 5.81
CA VAL A 27 8.64 -10.56 4.69
C VAL A 27 7.29 -11.11 5.14
N ALA A 28 6.19 -10.69 4.51
CA ALA A 28 4.88 -11.23 4.79
C ALA A 28 4.63 -12.49 3.94
N VAL A 29 4.46 -13.63 4.59
CA VAL A 29 4.34 -14.95 3.95
C VAL A 29 2.99 -15.55 4.30
N SER A 30 2.21 -15.98 3.29
CA SER A 30 0.92 -16.63 3.48
C SER A 30 0.94 -18.13 3.17
N GLY A 31 2.08 -18.69 2.76
CA GLY A 31 2.21 -20.07 2.33
C GLY A 31 1.86 -20.33 0.85
N GLY A 32 1.19 -19.41 0.16
CA GLY A 32 0.90 -19.53 -1.27
C GLY A 32 2.13 -19.29 -2.16
N SER A 33 2.09 -19.74 -3.43
CA SER A 33 3.23 -19.72 -4.36
C SER A 33 3.95 -18.36 -4.44
N ASP A 34 3.20 -17.27 -4.50
CA ASP A 34 3.77 -15.92 -4.69
C ASP A 34 4.54 -15.46 -3.44
N SER A 35 4.00 -15.72 -2.26
CA SER A 35 4.65 -15.37 -0.99
C SER A 35 5.80 -16.29 -0.62
N THR A 36 5.73 -17.56 -1.02
CA THR A 36 6.83 -18.54 -0.87
C THR A 36 7.99 -18.15 -1.77
N ALA A 37 7.72 -17.80 -3.04
CA ALA A 37 8.75 -17.26 -3.94
C ALA A 37 9.38 -15.96 -3.41
N LEU A 38 8.56 -15.06 -2.84
CA LEU A 38 9.08 -13.85 -2.20
C LEU A 38 10.04 -14.17 -1.07
N LEU A 39 9.68 -15.10 -0.18
CA LEU A 39 10.52 -15.50 0.96
C LEU A 39 11.88 -16.03 0.50
N VAL A 40 11.86 -16.96 -0.45
CA VAL A 40 13.09 -17.61 -0.95
C VAL A 40 14.01 -16.61 -1.63
N LEU A 41 13.45 -15.77 -2.50
CA LEU A 41 14.22 -14.73 -3.20
C LEU A 41 14.72 -13.63 -2.26
N ALA A 42 13.97 -13.33 -1.20
CA ALA A 42 14.43 -12.43 -0.14
C ALA A 42 15.59 -13.04 0.69
N ALA A 43 15.54 -14.36 0.95
CA ALA A 43 16.63 -15.08 1.62
C ALA A 43 17.90 -15.09 0.77
N ASP A 44 17.79 -15.34 -0.54
CA ASP A 44 18.90 -15.24 -1.50
C ASP A 44 19.51 -13.83 -1.50
N TRP A 45 18.65 -12.80 -1.57
CA TRP A 45 19.09 -11.41 -1.51
C TRP A 45 19.83 -11.10 -0.22
N ALA A 46 19.25 -11.47 0.92
CA ALA A 46 19.86 -11.22 2.23
C ALA A 46 21.21 -11.92 2.35
N GLY A 47 21.29 -13.21 1.99
CA GLY A 47 22.54 -13.98 2.03
C GLY A 47 23.63 -13.41 1.12
N THR A 48 23.27 -12.94 -0.09
CA THR A 48 24.24 -12.38 -1.05
C THR A 48 24.67 -10.95 -0.72
N ARG A 49 23.91 -10.22 0.09
CA ARG A 49 24.17 -8.81 0.45
C ARG A 49 24.57 -8.62 1.92
N GLY A 50 24.70 -9.70 2.71
CA GLY A 50 24.99 -9.60 4.14
C GLY A 50 23.87 -8.86 4.91
N LYS A 51 22.62 -9.03 4.48
CA LYS A 51 21.43 -8.43 5.07
C LYS A 51 20.66 -9.44 5.93
N HIS A 52 19.66 -8.97 6.65
CA HIS A 52 18.78 -9.82 7.45
C HIS A 52 17.35 -9.79 6.96
N ILE A 53 16.66 -10.92 7.06
CA ILE A 53 15.21 -10.96 6.86
C ILE A 53 14.54 -11.65 8.03
N THR A 54 13.33 -11.22 8.32
CA THR A 54 12.45 -11.83 9.32
C THR A 54 11.07 -12.01 8.66
N ALA A 55 10.46 -13.18 8.82
CA ALA A 55 9.20 -13.50 8.19
C ALA A 55 8.02 -13.49 9.18
N ALA A 56 6.84 -13.10 8.70
CA ALA A 56 5.61 -13.23 9.46
C ALA A 56 4.48 -13.81 8.61
N THR A 57 3.70 -14.70 9.24
CA THR A 57 2.46 -15.27 8.67
C THR A 57 1.29 -14.80 9.51
N VAL A 58 0.21 -14.33 8.87
CA VAL A 58 -1.03 -13.98 9.57
C VAL A 58 -2.00 -15.14 9.48
N ASP A 59 -2.26 -15.79 10.62
CA ASP A 59 -3.34 -16.77 10.78
C ASP A 59 -4.64 -16.02 11.07
N HIS A 60 -5.58 -16.08 10.13
CA HIS A 60 -6.88 -15.44 10.26
C HIS A 60 -7.86 -16.24 11.14
N GLY A 61 -7.50 -17.46 11.56
CA GLY A 61 -8.37 -18.34 12.37
C GLY A 61 -9.68 -18.73 11.68
N LEU A 62 -9.76 -18.58 10.36
CA LEU A 62 -10.99 -18.81 9.59
C LEU A 62 -11.14 -20.29 9.16
N ARG A 63 -10.05 -21.02 9.15
CA ARG A 63 -10.00 -22.43 8.69
C ARG A 63 -9.00 -23.19 9.55
N PRO A 64 -9.26 -24.49 9.84
CA PRO A 64 -8.30 -25.35 10.54
C PRO A 64 -6.96 -25.46 9.81
N GLU A 65 -6.99 -25.52 8.47
CA GLU A 65 -5.84 -25.67 7.59
C GLU A 65 -4.87 -24.47 7.66
N ALA A 66 -5.33 -23.28 8.10
CA ALA A 66 -4.48 -22.10 8.24
C ALA A 66 -3.32 -22.30 9.25
N ARG A 67 -3.53 -23.16 10.24
CA ARG A 67 -2.47 -23.54 11.20
C ARG A 67 -1.41 -24.43 10.55
N GLU A 68 -1.83 -25.39 9.73
CA GLU A 68 -0.93 -26.29 8.98
C GLU A 68 -0.15 -25.48 7.94
N GLU A 69 -0.81 -24.56 7.23
CA GLU A 69 -0.16 -23.63 6.30
C GLU A 69 0.91 -22.78 7.01
N ALA A 70 0.59 -22.22 8.18
CA ALA A 70 1.54 -21.43 8.98
C ALA A 70 2.71 -22.30 9.51
N ALA A 71 2.45 -23.54 9.90
CA ALA A 71 3.49 -24.50 10.32
C ALA A 71 4.42 -24.85 9.15
N GLY A 72 3.89 -25.06 7.94
CA GLY A 72 4.68 -25.29 6.72
C GLY A 72 5.59 -24.11 6.40
N VAL A 73 5.08 -22.87 6.53
CA VAL A 73 5.91 -21.66 6.38
C VAL A 73 7.00 -21.60 7.44
N ALA A 74 6.69 -21.89 8.70
CA ALA A 74 7.67 -21.90 9.78
C ALA A 74 8.79 -22.92 9.52
N HIS A 75 8.44 -24.10 9.02
CA HIS A 75 9.42 -25.13 8.64
C HIS A 75 10.33 -24.68 7.49
N LEU A 76 9.77 -24.07 6.45
CA LEU A 76 10.54 -23.50 5.34
C LEU A 76 11.48 -22.38 5.83
N CYS A 77 10.98 -21.48 6.68
CA CYS A 77 11.81 -20.44 7.27
C CYS A 77 12.99 -21.01 8.06
N ALA A 78 12.76 -22.05 8.87
CA ALA A 78 13.83 -22.74 9.62
C ALA A 78 14.88 -23.33 8.67
N GLY A 79 14.48 -23.96 7.57
CA GLY A 79 15.38 -24.46 6.54
C GLY A 79 16.21 -23.39 5.84
N LEU A 80 15.68 -22.17 5.73
CA LEU A 80 16.35 -21.01 5.15
C LEU A 80 17.15 -20.18 6.19
N GLY A 81 17.15 -20.55 7.47
CA GLY A 81 17.76 -19.77 8.54
C GLY A 81 17.06 -18.44 8.82
N VAL A 82 15.77 -18.33 8.50
CA VAL A 82 14.97 -17.10 8.65
C VAL A 82 14.11 -17.19 9.90
N THR A 83 14.17 -16.16 10.76
CA THR A 83 13.29 -16.05 11.92
C THR A 83 11.84 -15.86 11.47
N HIS A 84 10.91 -16.62 12.03
CA HIS A 84 9.49 -16.59 11.68
C HIS A 84 8.58 -16.32 12.88
N THR A 85 7.51 -15.57 12.65
CA THR A 85 6.47 -15.31 13.65
C THR A 85 5.08 -15.57 13.06
N THR A 86 4.26 -16.38 13.71
CA THR A 86 2.83 -16.51 13.37
C THR A 86 2.02 -15.48 14.17
N LEU A 87 1.30 -14.61 13.46
CA LEU A 87 0.44 -13.57 14.00
C LEU A 87 -1.02 -14.05 13.95
N VAL A 88 -1.63 -14.28 15.12
CA VAL A 88 -3.00 -14.78 15.19
C VAL A 88 -4.00 -13.63 15.27
N TRP A 89 -4.94 -13.58 14.34
CA TRP A 89 -6.04 -12.64 14.39
C TRP A 89 -7.13 -13.11 15.36
N LYS A 90 -7.19 -12.45 16.51
CA LYS A 90 -8.29 -12.65 17.48
C LYS A 90 -9.54 -11.93 16.98
N ARG A 91 -10.38 -12.63 16.23
CA ARG A 91 -11.60 -12.09 15.61
C ARG A 91 -12.57 -11.61 16.71
N PRO A 92 -13.10 -10.37 16.63
CA PRO A 92 -14.21 -9.94 17.49
C PRO A 92 -15.47 -10.79 17.22
N LEU A 93 -16.19 -11.16 18.29
CA LEU A 93 -17.35 -12.06 18.26
C LEU A 93 -18.56 -11.56 17.42
N LYS A 94 -18.57 -10.29 16.98
CA LYS A 94 -19.70 -9.63 16.30
C LYS A 94 -19.32 -9.13 14.89
N ILE A 95 -18.79 -9.98 14.04
CA ILE A 95 -18.51 -9.56 12.66
C ILE A 95 -19.49 -10.24 11.70
N GLY A 96 -20.25 -9.39 10.98
CA GLY A 96 -21.16 -9.80 9.92
C GLY A 96 -20.43 -10.28 8.65
N PRO A 97 -21.15 -10.57 7.54
CA PRO A 97 -20.60 -11.22 6.33
C PRO A 97 -19.64 -10.36 5.49
N THR A 98 -19.23 -9.17 5.92
CA THR A 98 -18.33 -8.24 5.19
C THR A 98 -16.83 -8.59 5.26
N GLY A 99 -16.53 -9.81 5.60
CA GLY A 99 -15.23 -10.43 5.94
C GLY A 99 -13.95 -10.05 5.21
N GLN A 100 -13.95 -9.76 3.90
CA GLN A 100 -12.67 -9.63 3.17
C GLN A 100 -11.94 -8.29 3.39
N ALA A 101 -12.66 -7.17 3.41
CA ALA A 101 -12.06 -5.86 3.65
C ALA A 101 -11.54 -5.75 5.08
N GLU A 102 -12.28 -6.31 6.03
CA GLU A 102 -11.93 -6.32 7.44
C GLU A 102 -10.75 -7.26 7.73
N ALA A 103 -10.76 -8.47 7.17
CA ALA A 103 -9.62 -9.39 7.25
C ALA A 103 -8.35 -8.77 6.63
N ARG A 104 -8.49 -8.01 5.53
CA ARG A 104 -7.39 -7.27 4.93
C ARG A 104 -6.88 -6.17 5.87
N HIS A 105 -7.77 -5.40 6.48
CA HIS A 105 -7.39 -4.35 7.44
C HIS A 105 -6.71 -4.94 8.67
N ALA A 106 -7.28 -5.98 9.26
CA ALA A 106 -6.70 -6.70 10.40
C ALA A 106 -5.31 -7.28 10.07
N ARG A 107 -5.14 -7.87 8.89
CA ARG A 107 -3.84 -8.35 8.42
C ARG A 107 -2.79 -7.24 8.40
N HIS A 108 -3.13 -6.09 7.84
CA HIS A 108 -2.18 -4.97 7.80
C HIS A 108 -1.90 -4.42 9.19
N GLY A 109 -2.89 -4.40 10.10
CA GLY A 109 -2.72 -3.99 11.49
C GLY A 109 -1.76 -4.90 12.26
N LEU A 110 -1.97 -6.22 12.16
CA LEU A 110 -1.10 -7.21 12.80
C LEU A 110 0.34 -7.15 12.28
N LEU A 111 0.50 -7.02 10.95
CA LEU A 111 1.82 -6.88 10.34
C LEU A 111 2.51 -5.57 10.75
N ALA A 112 1.77 -4.47 10.87
CA ALA A 112 2.32 -3.19 11.30
C ALA A 112 2.74 -3.21 12.77
N ASP A 113 1.93 -3.78 13.66
CA ASP A 113 2.28 -3.93 15.08
C ASP A 113 3.50 -4.85 15.27
N TRP A 114 3.55 -5.96 14.54
CA TRP A 114 4.72 -6.85 14.55
C TRP A 114 5.98 -6.14 14.05
N ALA A 115 5.89 -5.45 12.90
CA ALA A 115 7.02 -4.73 12.33
C ALA A 115 7.56 -3.67 13.29
N ARG A 116 6.66 -2.88 13.92
CA ARG A 116 7.03 -1.88 14.91
C ARG A 116 7.74 -2.50 16.12
N LYS A 117 7.23 -3.62 16.67
CA LYS A 117 7.85 -4.32 17.80
C LYS A 117 9.22 -4.92 17.47
N ALA A 118 9.39 -5.36 16.21
CA ALA A 118 10.65 -5.93 15.72
C ALA A 118 11.63 -4.89 15.16
N GLY A 119 11.30 -3.59 15.19
CA GLY A 119 12.15 -2.53 14.63
C GLY A 119 12.24 -2.55 13.10
N ILE A 120 11.29 -3.18 12.41
CA ILE A 120 11.24 -3.34 10.95
C ILE A 120 10.57 -2.12 10.34
N ARG A 121 11.28 -1.41 9.44
CA ARG A 121 10.76 -0.25 8.72
C ARG A 121 10.29 -0.58 7.30
N VAL A 122 10.72 -1.70 6.74
CA VAL A 122 10.37 -2.13 5.39
C VAL A 122 9.81 -3.54 5.42
N LEU A 123 8.60 -3.71 4.84
CA LEU A 123 7.89 -4.99 4.75
C LEU A 123 7.65 -5.37 3.29
N ALA A 124 8.19 -6.50 2.86
CA ALA A 124 7.98 -7.06 1.54
C ALA A 124 6.67 -7.86 1.44
N LEU A 125 5.93 -7.64 0.36
CA LEU A 125 4.66 -8.30 0.04
C LEU A 125 4.76 -9.03 -1.31
N GLY A 126 4.21 -10.25 -1.39
CA GLY A 126 4.24 -11.13 -2.56
C GLY A 126 3.22 -10.75 -3.66
N HIS A 127 3.09 -9.46 -4.01
CA HIS A 127 2.27 -9.05 -5.15
C HIS A 127 3.05 -9.22 -6.45
N THR A 128 2.36 -9.72 -7.49
CA THR A 128 2.93 -10.11 -8.78
C THR A 128 2.42 -9.23 -9.94
N ARG A 129 2.94 -9.47 -11.14
CA ARG A 129 2.43 -8.89 -12.39
C ARG A 129 0.95 -9.20 -12.60
N ASP A 130 0.56 -10.42 -12.30
CA ASP A 130 -0.84 -10.86 -12.38
C ASP A 130 -1.75 -10.07 -11.44
N ASP A 131 -1.31 -9.78 -10.22
CA ASP A 131 -2.08 -8.96 -9.27
C ASP A 131 -2.24 -7.51 -9.76
N ARG A 132 -1.27 -6.98 -10.51
CA ARG A 132 -1.39 -5.67 -11.16
C ARG A 132 -2.52 -5.68 -12.18
N LEU A 133 -2.53 -6.66 -13.09
CA LEU A 133 -3.54 -6.82 -14.14
C LEU A 133 -4.92 -7.08 -13.54
N GLU A 134 -5.03 -7.98 -12.56
CA GLU A 134 -6.26 -8.23 -11.83
C GLU A 134 -6.82 -6.93 -11.23
N THR A 135 -5.96 -6.15 -10.56
CA THR A 135 -6.35 -4.87 -9.93
C THR A 135 -6.76 -3.84 -10.95
N PHE A 136 -6.06 -3.74 -12.08
CA PHE A 136 -6.39 -2.83 -13.17
C PHE A 136 -7.78 -3.10 -13.73
N LEU A 137 -8.07 -4.36 -14.09
CA LEU A 137 -9.37 -4.76 -14.64
C LEU A 137 -10.53 -4.56 -13.64
N MET A 138 -10.32 -4.93 -12.37
CA MET A 138 -11.33 -4.71 -11.33
C MET A 138 -11.64 -3.22 -11.18
N ARG A 139 -10.63 -2.38 -11.12
CA ARG A 139 -10.80 -0.92 -10.98
C ARG A 139 -11.39 -0.27 -12.21
N ALA A 140 -11.03 -0.72 -13.42
CA ALA A 140 -11.63 -0.27 -14.67
C ALA A 140 -13.14 -0.56 -14.69
N ARG A 141 -13.54 -1.77 -14.31
CA ARG A 141 -14.95 -2.15 -14.19
C ARG A 141 -15.74 -1.33 -13.14
N GLN A 142 -15.07 -0.90 -12.07
CA GLN A 142 -15.66 -0.09 -11.01
C GLN A 142 -15.66 1.42 -11.36
N GLY A 143 -15.25 1.81 -12.56
CA GLY A 143 -15.18 3.21 -12.97
C GLY A 143 -14.14 4.03 -12.22
N SER A 144 -13.09 3.39 -11.71
CA SER A 144 -12.01 4.11 -11.02
C SER A 144 -11.30 5.07 -11.96
N GLY A 145 -11.00 6.28 -11.46
CA GLY A 145 -10.19 7.25 -12.19
C GLY A 145 -8.74 6.77 -12.42
N TRP A 146 -8.02 7.48 -13.27
CA TRP A 146 -6.66 7.15 -13.72
C TRP A 146 -5.67 6.86 -12.57
N HIS A 147 -5.76 7.59 -11.46
CA HIS A 147 -4.92 7.38 -10.28
C HIS A 147 -5.12 5.99 -9.64
N GLY A 148 -6.36 5.51 -9.61
CA GLY A 148 -6.68 4.15 -9.17
C GLY A 148 -6.21 3.10 -10.17
N LEU A 149 -6.36 3.35 -11.47
CA LEU A 149 -5.94 2.45 -12.55
C LEU A 149 -4.42 2.23 -12.59
N ALA A 150 -3.61 3.15 -12.07
CA ALA A 150 -2.17 2.93 -11.90
C ALA A 150 -1.83 1.66 -11.09
N GLY A 151 -2.77 1.13 -10.34
CA GLY A 151 -2.63 -0.13 -9.59
C GLY A 151 -1.66 -0.04 -8.40
N PRO A 152 -1.20 -1.19 -7.89
CA PRO A 152 -0.20 -1.23 -6.82
C PRO A 152 1.15 -0.73 -7.33
N LEU A 153 1.78 0.14 -6.56
CA LEU A 153 3.15 0.62 -6.83
C LEU A 153 4.18 -0.34 -6.22
N PRO A 154 5.43 -0.36 -6.75
CA PRO A 154 6.53 -1.14 -6.19
C PRO A 154 6.79 -0.87 -4.70
N SER A 155 6.52 0.35 -4.26
CA SER A 155 6.62 0.74 -2.86
C SER A 155 5.47 1.67 -2.47
N GLY A 156 5.18 1.81 -1.17
CA GLY A 156 4.13 2.68 -0.65
C GLY A 156 4.05 2.63 0.88
N ALA A 157 3.33 3.57 1.48
CA ALA A 157 3.07 3.57 2.91
C ALA A 157 2.12 2.43 3.33
N SER A 158 2.20 2.03 4.58
CA SER A 158 1.21 1.13 5.17
C SER A 158 -0.19 1.75 5.14
N PRO A 159 -1.25 0.96 4.83
CA PRO A 159 -2.61 1.47 4.82
C PRO A 159 -3.22 1.65 6.22
N VAL A 160 -2.54 1.23 7.28
CA VAL A 160 -3.02 1.38 8.65
C VAL A 160 -2.32 2.53 9.36
N TRP A 161 -3.10 3.30 10.11
CA TRP A 161 -2.65 4.46 10.86
C TRP A 161 -3.28 4.47 12.25
N PRO A 162 -2.57 4.84 13.32
CA PRO A 162 -1.16 5.28 13.37
C PRO A 162 -0.13 4.15 13.39
N ASP A 163 -0.52 2.90 13.59
CA ASP A 163 0.38 1.77 13.88
C ASP A 163 1.40 1.50 12.75
N GLY A 164 1.01 1.76 11.52
CA GLY A 164 1.87 1.56 10.35
C GLY A 164 2.57 2.82 9.83
N ARG A 165 2.61 3.92 10.61
CA ARG A 165 3.12 5.24 10.14
C ARG A 165 4.56 5.21 9.61
N GLU A 166 5.42 4.38 10.19
CA GLU A 166 6.82 4.26 9.82
C GLU A 166 7.10 3.04 8.92
N LEU A 167 6.06 2.28 8.59
CA LEU A 167 6.20 1.05 7.82
C LEU A 167 6.01 1.31 6.32
N ARG A 168 7.05 1.11 5.56
CA ARG A 168 7.06 1.13 4.10
C ARG A 168 6.82 -0.27 3.55
N LEU A 169 5.84 -0.42 2.67
CA LEU A 169 5.53 -1.68 2.00
C LEU A 169 6.23 -1.73 0.65
N ILE A 170 6.98 -2.79 0.38
CA ILE A 170 7.62 -3.02 -0.92
C ILE A 170 7.04 -4.25 -1.62
N ARG A 171 7.12 -4.27 -2.96
CA ARG A 171 6.59 -5.34 -3.81
C ARG A 171 7.62 -5.72 -4.88
N PRO A 172 8.67 -6.42 -4.51
CA PRO A 172 9.78 -6.73 -5.42
C PRO A 172 9.37 -7.57 -6.62
N LEU A 173 8.27 -8.34 -6.47
CA LEU A 173 7.81 -9.29 -7.49
C LEU A 173 6.79 -8.72 -8.49
N LEU A 174 6.50 -7.40 -8.48
CA LEU A 174 5.51 -6.78 -9.36
C LEU A 174 5.80 -6.90 -10.87
N ALA A 175 7.02 -7.18 -11.26
CA ALA A 175 7.41 -7.38 -12.66
C ALA A 175 7.32 -8.85 -13.09
N PHE A 176 7.08 -9.79 -12.18
CA PHE A 176 7.14 -11.22 -12.44
C PHE A 176 5.74 -11.82 -12.53
N GLY A 177 5.53 -12.66 -13.55
CA GLY A 177 4.31 -13.46 -13.69
C GLY A 177 4.30 -14.63 -12.70
N ARG A 178 3.11 -14.99 -12.25
CA ARG A 178 2.91 -16.08 -11.27
C ARG A 178 3.45 -17.42 -11.74
N ASP A 179 3.30 -17.73 -13.04
CA ASP A 179 3.78 -19.00 -13.58
C ASP A 179 5.31 -19.09 -13.59
N ALA A 180 6.00 -17.99 -13.85
CA ALA A 180 7.46 -17.93 -13.75
C ALA A 180 7.96 -18.13 -12.32
N LEU A 181 7.26 -17.54 -11.32
CA LEU A 181 7.58 -17.75 -9.91
C LEU A 181 7.34 -19.21 -9.47
N ARG A 182 6.27 -19.83 -9.96
CA ARG A 182 6.00 -21.25 -9.71
C ARG A 182 7.04 -22.15 -10.38
N ALA A 183 7.51 -21.81 -11.58
CA ALA A 183 8.60 -22.54 -12.24
C ALA A 183 9.90 -22.48 -11.43
N GLU A 184 10.24 -21.29 -10.91
CA GLU A 184 11.40 -21.09 -10.02
C GLU A 184 11.30 -21.95 -8.75
N LEU A 185 10.12 -22.01 -8.10
CA LEU A 185 9.92 -22.86 -6.92
C LEU A 185 10.07 -24.34 -7.24
N ARG A 186 9.50 -24.81 -8.36
CA ARG A 186 9.65 -26.21 -8.79
C ARG A 186 11.11 -26.58 -9.08
N GLN A 187 11.86 -25.67 -9.72
CA GLN A 187 13.29 -25.88 -9.97
C GLN A 187 14.11 -25.99 -8.68
N ARG A 188 13.61 -25.39 -7.59
CA ARG A 188 14.20 -25.49 -6.25
C ARG A 188 13.61 -26.62 -5.42
N GLU A 189 12.73 -27.45 -5.98
CA GLU A 189 12.04 -28.54 -5.31
C GLU A 189 11.28 -28.08 -4.05
N LEU A 190 10.67 -26.89 -4.11
CA LEU A 190 9.92 -26.28 -3.01
C LEU A 190 8.42 -26.34 -3.27
N ASP A 191 7.69 -26.82 -2.27
CA ASP A 191 6.23 -26.88 -2.25
C ASP A 191 5.62 -25.58 -1.72
N TRP A 192 4.34 -25.37 -2.04
CA TRP A 192 3.52 -24.27 -1.54
C TRP A 192 2.08 -24.71 -1.31
N SER A 193 1.37 -24.00 -0.44
CA SER A 193 -0.05 -24.24 -0.18
C SER A 193 -0.93 -23.66 -1.30
N GLU A 194 -1.94 -24.41 -1.74
CA GLU A 194 -2.99 -23.91 -2.64
C GLU A 194 -4.30 -23.71 -1.86
N ASP A 195 -4.66 -22.46 -1.58
CA ASP A 195 -5.92 -22.13 -0.92
C ASP A 195 -7.11 -22.45 -1.84
N PRO A 196 -8.02 -23.39 -1.45
CA PRO A 196 -9.20 -23.74 -2.24
C PRO A 196 -10.14 -22.55 -2.52
N SER A 197 -10.16 -21.54 -1.65
CA SER A 197 -10.97 -20.33 -1.86
C SER A 197 -10.55 -19.52 -3.10
N ASN A 198 -9.32 -19.71 -3.58
CA ASN A 198 -8.82 -19.13 -4.82
C ASN A 198 -9.51 -19.65 -6.09
N ARG A 199 -10.31 -20.72 -5.97
CA ARG A 199 -11.09 -21.33 -7.07
C ARG A 199 -12.57 -20.95 -7.03
N ALA A 200 -13.05 -20.28 -5.98
CA ALA A 200 -14.48 -19.98 -5.81
C ALA A 200 -14.94 -18.83 -6.72
N GLU A 201 -15.61 -19.14 -7.83
CA GLU A 201 -16.08 -18.20 -8.89
C GLU A 201 -17.05 -17.14 -8.40
N ARG A 202 -17.66 -17.30 -7.22
CA ARG A 202 -18.49 -16.26 -6.58
C ARG A 202 -17.73 -14.96 -6.30
N PHE A 203 -16.40 -15.01 -6.23
CA PHE A 203 -15.58 -13.83 -6.00
C PHE A 203 -15.19 -13.16 -7.32
N GLU A 204 -15.41 -11.86 -7.41
CA GLU A 204 -15.08 -11.05 -8.59
C GLU A 204 -13.61 -11.24 -9.02
N ARG A 205 -12.70 -11.31 -8.06
CA ARG A 205 -11.26 -11.46 -8.33
C ARG A 205 -10.94 -12.79 -9.02
N VAL A 206 -11.68 -13.87 -8.73
CA VAL A 206 -11.48 -15.17 -9.40
C VAL A 206 -11.90 -15.08 -10.86
N ARG A 207 -13.04 -14.44 -11.17
CA ARG A 207 -13.48 -14.20 -12.56
C ARG A 207 -12.48 -13.35 -13.33
N VAL A 208 -11.97 -12.28 -12.72
CA VAL A 208 -10.96 -11.42 -13.35
C VAL A 208 -9.65 -12.17 -13.58
N ARG A 209 -9.23 -13.04 -12.65
CA ARG A 209 -8.06 -13.91 -12.84
C ARG A 209 -8.20 -14.84 -14.04
N GLN A 210 -9.40 -15.39 -14.28
CA GLN A 210 -9.68 -16.21 -15.46
C GLN A 210 -9.59 -15.37 -16.75
N LEU A 211 -10.02 -14.10 -16.72
CA LEU A 211 -9.86 -13.19 -17.86
C LEU A 211 -8.39 -12.89 -18.15
N VAL A 212 -7.61 -12.57 -17.11
CA VAL A 212 -6.15 -12.31 -17.25
C VAL A 212 -5.42 -13.52 -17.87
N ARG A 213 -5.78 -14.74 -17.45
CA ARG A 213 -5.19 -15.96 -18.02
C ARG A 213 -5.51 -16.18 -19.51
N LYS A 214 -6.59 -15.58 -20.02
CA LYS A 214 -6.99 -15.67 -21.43
C LYS A 214 -6.41 -14.54 -22.30
N MET A 215 -5.78 -13.55 -21.68
CA MET A 215 -5.11 -12.46 -22.42
C MET A 215 -3.88 -13.02 -23.11
N ASP A 216 -3.71 -12.63 -24.36
CA ASP A 216 -2.45 -12.87 -25.07
C ASP A 216 -1.33 -11.97 -24.55
N GLU A 217 -0.09 -12.30 -24.86
CA GLU A 217 1.08 -11.57 -24.36
C GLU A 217 1.13 -10.11 -24.88
N ALA A 218 0.56 -9.84 -26.05
CA ALA A 218 0.49 -8.48 -26.60
C ALA A 218 -0.47 -7.62 -25.77
N ALA A 219 -1.67 -8.13 -25.44
CA ALA A 219 -2.64 -7.45 -24.59
C ALA A 219 -2.09 -7.22 -23.16
N VAL A 220 -1.42 -8.22 -22.59
CA VAL A 220 -0.74 -8.11 -21.28
C VAL A 220 0.31 -7.00 -21.32
N THR A 221 1.18 -7.01 -22.33
CA THR A 221 2.24 -6.01 -22.50
C THR A 221 1.66 -4.61 -22.64
N GLN A 222 0.60 -4.45 -23.45
CA GLN A 222 -0.04 -3.16 -23.65
C GLN A 222 -0.70 -2.65 -22.37
N ALA A 223 -1.42 -3.50 -21.61
CA ALA A 223 -2.01 -3.14 -20.34
C ALA A 223 -0.95 -2.68 -19.33
N LEU A 224 0.17 -3.39 -19.24
CA LEU A 224 1.27 -3.02 -18.35
C LEU A 224 1.90 -1.68 -18.74
N ARG A 225 2.10 -1.41 -20.05
CA ARG A 225 2.59 -0.10 -20.51
C ARG A 225 1.67 1.05 -20.12
N VAL A 226 0.35 0.87 -20.28
CA VAL A 226 -0.64 1.85 -19.82
C VAL A 226 -0.53 2.06 -18.32
N MET A 227 -0.46 1.00 -17.54
CA MET A 227 -0.33 1.09 -16.08
C MET A 227 0.97 1.77 -15.66
N ASP A 228 2.07 1.54 -16.36
CA ASP A 228 3.36 2.18 -16.06
C ASP A 228 3.31 3.68 -16.38
N GLY A 229 2.67 4.09 -17.47
CA GLY A 229 2.42 5.50 -17.80
C GLY A 229 1.57 6.18 -16.72
N LEU A 230 0.46 5.55 -16.32
CA LEU A 230 -0.40 6.05 -15.25
C LEU A 230 0.34 6.12 -13.88
N ALA A 231 1.23 5.17 -13.62
CA ALA A 231 2.02 5.17 -12.41
C ALA A 231 3.06 6.31 -12.40
N GLN A 232 3.66 6.64 -13.55
CA GLN A 232 4.56 7.79 -13.69
C GLN A 232 3.81 9.11 -13.49
N MET A 233 2.65 9.28 -14.13
CA MET A 233 1.78 10.44 -13.90
C MET A 233 1.41 10.58 -12.42
N ARG A 234 1.03 9.47 -11.77
CA ARG A 234 0.73 9.48 -10.35
C ARG A 234 1.91 9.90 -9.50
N SER A 235 3.11 9.42 -9.81
CA SER A 235 4.33 9.80 -9.11
C SER A 235 4.62 11.31 -9.23
N ALA A 236 4.48 11.88 -10.44
CA ALA A 236 4.69 13.30 -10.67
C ALA A 236 3.69 14.17 -9.88
N VAL A 237 2.40 13.83 -9.93
CA VAL A 237 1.35 14.52 -9.16
C VAL A 237 1.58 14.43 -7.65
N MET A 238 1.98 13.26 -7.15
CA MET A 238 2.26 13.09 -5.72
C MET A 238 3.52 13.85 -5.29
N ALA A 239 4.52 13.97 -6.16
CA ALA A 239 5.71 14.79 -5.92
C ALA A 239 5.35 16.27 -5.79
N GLU A 240 4.56 16.79 -6.72
CA GLU A 240 4.08 18.16 -6.69
C GLU A 240 3.27 18.47 -5.42
N ALA A 241 2.35 17.57 -5.06
CA ALA A 241 1.56 17.70 -3.83
C ALA A 241 2.44 17.65 -2.56
N ARG A 242 3.50 16.84 -2.57
CA ARG A 242 4.46 16.76 -1.44
C ARG A 242 5.30 18.02 -1.31
N LEU A 243 5.77 18.59 -2.43
CA LEU A 243 6.47 19.88 -2.41
C LEU A 243 5.57 20.97 -1.83
N ALA A 244 4.29 21.02 -2.26
CA ALA A 244 3.32 21.94 -1.71
C ALA A 244 3.05 21.72 -0.21
N LEU A 245 3.03 20.46 0.26
CA LEU A 245 2.94 20.15 1.68
C LEU A 245 4.17 20.69 2.45
N GLY A 246 5.36 20.62 1.86
CA GLY A 246 6.58 21.20 2.45
C GLY A 246 6.53 22.72 2.62
N LEU A 247 5.68 23.41 1.84
CA LEU A 247 5.40 24.85 1.94
C LEU A 247 4.17 25.15 2.82
N THR A 248 3.58 24.16 3.45
CA THR A 248 2.42 24.29 4.32
C THR A 248 2.91 24.47 5.76
N GLU A 249 2.49 25.54 6.40
CA GLU A 249 2.76 25.78 7.82
C GLU A 249 1.89 24.83 8.66
N THR A 250 2.53 24.02 9.49
CA THR A 250 1.83 23.10 10.40
C THR A 250 2.20 23.40 11.83
N ASP A 251 1.21 23.64 12.66
CA ASP A 251 1.34 23.69 14.11
C ASP A 251 0.63 22.48 14.76
N ARG A 252 0.42 22.54 16.08
CA ARG A 252 -0.23 21.45 16.81
C ARG A 252 -1.68 21.22 16.37
N ASP A 253 -2.39 22.27 16.03
CA ASP A 253 -3.85 22.27 15.88
C ASP A 253 -4.31 22.41 14.43
N ASP A 254 -3.54 23.13 13.59
CA ASP A 254 -3.91 23.36 12.20
C ASP A 254 -2.73 23.27 11.20
N ALA A 255 -3.10 23.09 9.94
CA ALA A 255 -2.20 23.24 8.79
C ALA A 255 -2.69 24.41 7.94
N ARG A 256 -1.81 25.36 7.63
CA ARG A 256 -2.11 26.57 6.86
C ARG A 256 -1.45 26.52 5.49
N VAL A 257 -2.28 26.50 4.47
CA VAL A 257 -1.84 26.49 3.07
C VAL A 257 -2.10 27.85 2.44
N SER A 258 -1.06 28.49 1.93
CA SER A 258 -1.22 29.76 1.26
C SER A 258 -1.98 29.61 -0.07
N ARG A 259 -2.75 30.65 -0.44
CA ARG A 259 -3.46 30.72 -1.73
C ARG A 259 -2.49 30.64 -2.90
N GLU A 260 -1.31 31.19 -2.76
CA GLU A 260 -0.27 31.18 -3.78
C GLU A 260 0.20 29.75 -4.08
N VAL A 261 0.48 28.95 -3.05
CA VAL A 261 0.82 27.53 -3.20
C VAL A 261 -0.30 26.79 -3.92
N LEU A 262 -1.56 26.98 -3.49
CA LEU A 262 -2.71 26.31 -4.10
C LEU A 262 -2.94 26.67 -5.57
N ARG A 263 -2.61 27.90 -5.98
CA ARG A 263 -2.72 28.35 -7.38
C ARG A 263 -1.59 27.84 -8.27
N ARG A 264 -0.40 27.68 -7.73
CA ARG A 264 0.80 27.24 -8.48
C ARG A 264 0.78 25.77 -8.84
N ILE A 265 0.16 24.93 -8.01
CA ILE A 265 0.12 23.49 -8.24
C ILE A 265 -1.05 23.08 -9.13
N GLY A 266 -0.86 22.01 -9.90
CA GLY A 266 -1.89 21.43 -10.76
C GLY A 266 -3.14 20.98 -9.99
N ALA A 267 -4.27 20.92 -10.69
CA ALA A 267 -5.56 20.60 -10.07
C ALA A 267 -5.55 19.26 -9.31
N GLU A 268 -4.94 18.24 -9.89
CA GLU A 268 -4.87 16.92 -9.24
C GLU A 268 -3.90 16.92 -8.04
N ALA A 269 -2.77 17.63 -8.12
CA ALA A 269 -1.85 17.78 -7.00
C ALA A 269 -2.51 18.54 -5.84
N ARG A 270 -3.27 19.58 -6.13
CA ARG A 270 -4.08 20.33 -5.16
C ARG A 270 -5.08 19.42 -4.46
N ARG A 271 -5.80 18.63 -5.24
CA ARG A 271 -6.76 17.66 -4.70
C ARG A 271 -6.08 16.67 -3.77
N ARG A 272 -4.90 16.14 -4.15
CA ARG A 272 -4.13 15.19 -3.33
C ARG A 272 -3.59 15.81 -2.05
N LEU A 273 -3.12 17.06 -2.12
CA LEU A 273 -2.71 17.81 -0.94
C LEU A 273 -3.88 17.96 0.05
N LEU A 274 -5.03 18.41 -0.44
CA LEU A 274 -6.22 18.58 0.39
C LEU A 274 -6.71 17.25 0.96
N GLU A 275 -6.71 16.18 0.17
CA GLU A 275 -7.05 14.83 0.64
C GLU A 275 -6.15 14.39 1.80
N ALA A 276 -4.85 14.57 1.66
CA ALA A 276 -3.87 14.20 2.68
C ALA A 276 -4.04 15.02 3.96
N LEU A 277 -4.25 16.34 3.85
CA LEU A 277 -4.48 17.22 4.99
C LEU A 277 -5.80 16.88 5.71
N VAL A 278 -6.87 16.66 4.95
CA VAL A 278 -8.18 16.26 5.51
C VAL A 278 -8.08 14.93 6.25
N MET A 279 -7.42 13.93 5.68
CA MET A 279 -7.23 12.64 6.35
C MET A 279 -6.35 12.74 7.60
N ALA A 280 -5.34 13.61 7.57
CA ALA A 280 -4.44 13.83 8.71
C ALA A 280 -5.14 14.58 9.85
N ALA A 281 -5.95 15.58 9.53
CA ALA A 281 -6.70 16.36 10.51
C ALA A 281 -7.87 15.58 11.11
N GLY A 282 -8.64 14.91 10.26
CA GLY A 282 -9.87 14.21 10.67
C GLY A 282 -9.68 12.80 11.19
N GLY A 283 -8.45 12.25 11.17
CA GLY A 283 -8.18 10.89 11.65
C GLY A 283 -8.84 9.77 10.83
N SER A 284 -9.52 10.09 9.71
CA SER A 284 -10.26 9.11 8.92
C SER A 284 -9.35 8.04 8.29
N PRO A 285 -9.64 6.73 8.41
CA PRO A 285 -8.85 5.68 7.77
C PRO A 285 -9.05 5.63 6.24
N THR A 286 -10.12 6.24 5.74
CA THR A 286 -10.48 6.24 4.32
C THR A 286 -10.51 7.65 3.76
N PRO A 287 -10.13 7.82 2.47
CA PRO A 287 -10.24 9.11 1.80
C PRO A 287 -11.68 9.65 1.82
N PRO A 288 -11.86 10.97 1.86
CA PRO A 288 -13.16 11.58 1.68
C PRO A 288 -13.74 11.24 0.29
N ARG A 289 -15.06 11.37 0.15
CA ARG A 289 -15.72 11.21 -1.16
C ARG A 289 -15.11 12.21 -2.15
N ARG A 290 -14.95 11.76 -3.40
CA ARG A 290 -14.26 12.54 -4.44
C ARG A 290 -14.97 13.87 -4.74
N GLU A 291 -16.27 13.85 -4.97
CA GLU A 291 -17.04 15.03 -5.43
C GLU A 291 -16.97 16.24 -4.46
N PRO A 292 -17.13 16.10 -3.13
CA PRO A 292 -16.92 17.22 -2.22
C PRO A 292 -15.49 17.76 -2.21
N LEU A 293 -14.50 16.87 -2.38
CA LEU A 293 -13.09 17.25 -2.44
C LEU A 293 -12.75 17.99 -3.74
N ASP A 294 -13.29 17.54 -4.89
CA ASP A 294 -13.11 18.16 -6.18
C ASP A 294 -13.71 19.58 -6.17
N ARG A 295 -14.93 19.75 -5.67
CA ARG A 295 -15.56 21.07 -5.50
C ARG A 295 -14.73 22.00 -4.62
N LEU A 296 -14.18 21.50 -3.54
CA LEU A 296 -13.31 22.28 -2.67
C LEU A 296 -12.04 22.73 -3.42
N ALA A 297 -11.39 21.82 -4.14
CA ALA A 297 -10.18 22.11 -4.90
C ALA A 297 -10.41 23.13 -6.03
N GLU A 298 -11.54 23.06 -6.72
CA GLU A 298 -11.96 23.99 -7.77
C GLU A 298 -12.23 25.38 -7.22
N ASN A 299 -13.05 25.50 -6.17
CA ASN A 299 -13.35 26.80 -5.54
C ASN A 299 -12.10 27.54 -5.07
N LEU A 300 -11.06 26.79 -4.65
CA LEU A 300 -9.78 27.35 -4.24
C LEU A 300 -8.95 27.82 -5.44
N ALA A 301 -9.08 27.17 -6.61
CA ALA A 301 -8.38 27.55 -7.83
C ALA A 301 -8.94 28.84 -8.42
N ASP A 302 -10.27 28.96 -8.51
CA ASP A 302 -10.97 30.05 -9.20
C ASP A 302 -10.96 31.37 -8.41
N GLY A 303 -10.36 31.38 -7.22
CA GLY A 303 -10.28 32.57 -6.40
C GLY A 303 -11.61 32.97 -5.73
N THR A 304 -12.68 32.23 -5.96
CA THR A 304 -13.97 32.43 -5.26
C THR A 304 -13.87 32.15 -3.77
N GLY A 305 -12.85 31.35 -3.39
CA GLY A 305 -12.52 31.03 -2.01
C GLY A 305 -13.63 30.29 -1.27
N LEU A 306 -13.33 29.87 -0.06
CA LEU A 306 -14.37 29.41 0.86
C LEU A 306 -15.00 30.65 1.51
N LYS A 307 -16.32 30.85 1.32
CA LYS A 307 -17.06 31.93 2.01
C LYS A 307 -17.26 31.61 3.51
N ALA A 308 -17.26 30.34 3.88
CA ALA A 308 -17.42 29.84 5.24
C ALA A 308 -16.65 28.53 5.43
N GLY A 309 -16.42 28.14 6.68
CA GLY A 309 -15.78 26.85 6.99
C GLY A 309 -16.63 25.66 6.54
N VAL A 310 -15.97 24.59 6.08
CA VAL A 310 -16.58 23.33 5.62
C VAL A 310 -16.01 22.17 6.42
N THR A 311 -16.88 21.27 6.89
CA THR A 311 -16.45 20.01 7.54
C THR A 311 -16.45 18.87 6.52
N LEU A 312 -15.33 18.18 6.40
CA LEU A 312 -15.17 17.03 5.51
C LEU A 312 -14.35 15.91 6.20
N ALA A 313 -14.91 14.72 6.29
CA ALA A 313 -14.27 13.52 6.85
C ALA A 313 -13.61 13.75 8.23
N GLY A 314 -14.24 14.51 9.12
CA GLY A 314 -13.72 14.83 10.45
C GLY A 314 -12.73 16.01 10.48
N ALA A 315 -12.37 16.59 9.36
CA ALA A 315 -11.58 17.82 9.28
C ALA A 315 -12.46 19.05 9.10
N TRP A 316 -12.04 20.17 9.67
CA TRP A 316 -12.64 21.48 9.48
C TRP A 316 -11.70 22.35 8.64
N ILE A 317 -12.19 22.76 7.48
CA ILE A 317 -11.47 23.56 6.50
C ILE A 317 -12.08 24.94 6.51
N ARG A 318 -11.30 25.96 6.80
CA ARG A 318 -11.77 27.36 6.93
C ARG A 318 -10.89 28.33 6.15
N PRO A 319 -11.48 29.41 5.62
CA PRO A 319 -10.69 30.48 5.06
C PRO A 319 -9.91 31.18 6.18
N VAL A 320 -8.67 31.53 5.88
CA VAL A 320 -7.83 32.39 6.70
C VAL A 320 -7.21 33.48 5.83
N ASP A 321 -6.62 34.48 6.45
CA ASP A 321 -5.95 35.53 5.69
C ASP A 321 -4.82 34.91 4.84
N GLY A 322 -4.85 35.22 3.55
CA GLY A 322 -3.87 34.70 2.58
C GLY A 322 -4.03 33.23 2.16
N GLY A 323 -5.03 32.47 2.66
CA GLY A 323 -5.12 31.05 2.32
C GLY A 323 -6.29 30.29 2.95
N LEU A 324 -6.00 29.06 3.35
CA LEU A 324 -6.91 28.21 4.11
C LEU A 324 -6.19 27.54 5.28
N ALA A 325 -6.95 27.23 6.34
CA ALA A 325 -6.50 26.38 7.42
C ALA A 325 -7.33 25.08 7.49
N VAL A 326 -6.66 23.98 7.78
CA VAL A 326 -7.25 22.66 7.98
C VAL A 326 -6.94 22.22 9.41
N SER A 327 -7.96 21.87 10.17
CA SER A 327 -7.84 21.39 11.55
C SER A 327 -8.77 20.20 11.79
N GLU A 328 -8.70 19.58 12.96
CA GLU A 328 -9.74 18.65 13.38
C GLU A 328 -11.08 19.41 13.51
N ALA A 329 -12.17 18.78 13.08
CA ALA A 329 -13.50 19.35 13.29
C ALA A 329 -13.87 19.35 14.78
N PRO A 330 -14.49 20.41 15.29
CA PRO A 330 -14.95 20.43 16.67
C PRO A 330 -15.88 19.25 16.96
N PRO A 331 -15.76 18.61 18.12
CA PRO A 331 -16.56 17.45 18.47
C PRO A 331 -18.06 17.80 18.43
N ARG A 332 -18.86 16.88 17.93
CA ARG A 332 -20.32 17.02 18.01
C ARG A 332 -20.73 16.94 19.50
N LYS A 333 -21.80 17.65 19.86
CA LYS A 333 -22.32 17.63 21.21
C LYS A 333 -22.54 16.18 21.69
N GLY A 334 -21.85 15.77 22.77
CA GLY A 334 -21.89 14.41 23.30
C GLY A 334 -20.92 13.40 22.70
N SER A 335 -20.08 13.77 21.72
CA SER A 335 -19.01 12.92 21.19
C SER A 335 -17.70 13.18 21.94
N PRO A 336 -16.86 12.15 22.16
CA PRO A 336 -15.51 12.37 22.68
C PRO A 336 -14.68 13.20 21.69
N PRO A 337 -13.66 13.92 22.18
CA PRO A 337 -12.70 14.57 21.28
C PRO A 337 -12.01 13.53 20.43
N GLY A 338 -11.66 13.90 19.19
CA GLY A 338 -10.90 13.06 18.29
C GLY A 338 -9.43 12.93 18.69
N PRO A 339 -8.64 12.17 17.92
CA PRO A 339 -7.24 11.90 18.25
C PRO A 339 -6.31 13.12 18.05
N GLY A 340 -6.81 14.22 17.57
CA GLY A 340 -6.05 15.37 17.14
C GLY A 340 -5.41 15.20 15.75
N PRO A 341 -4.90 16.30 15.15
CA PRO A 341 -4.23 16.25 13.86
C PRO A 341 -2.92 15.45 13.92
N ALA A 342 -2.66 14.69 12.85
CA ALA A 342 -1.44 13.90 12.67
C ALA A 342 -0.77 14.27 11.34
N TRP A 343 -0.07 15.40 11.27
CA TRP A 343 0.49 15.95 10.03
C TRP A 343 1.58 15.08 9.39
N ASP A 344 2.29 14.25 10.16
CA ASP A 344 3.21 13.22 9.66
C ASP A 344 2.46 12.19 8.78
N ARG A 345 1.16 11.98 9.04
CA ARG A 345 0.30 11.17 8.16
C ARG A 345 0.13 11.82 6.78
N ALA A 346 -0.02 13.13 6.68
CA ALA A 346 -0.09 13.80 5.39
C ALA A 346 1.19 13.58 4.58
N LYS A 347 2.36 13.68 5.21
CA LYS A 347 3.65 13.35 4.59
C LYS A 347 3.71 11.90 4.11
N ALA A 348 3.26 10.95 4.93
CA ALA A 348 3.23 9.53 4.58
C ALA A 348 2.27 9.21 3.40
N LEU A 349 1.11 9.87 3.35
CA LEU A 349 0.12 9.70 2.27
C LEU A 349 0.64 10.21 0.92
N LEU A 350 1.44 11.28 0.94
CA LEU A 350 2.04 11.89 -0.26
C LEU A 350 3.44 11.32 -0.57
N ALA A 351 4.03 10.52 0.30
CA ALA A 351 5.32 9.91 0.03
C ALA A 351 5.22 8.93 -1.15
N ASP A 352 5.92 9.24 -2.23
CA ASP A 352 6.20 8.28 -3.30
C ASP A 352 7.65 7.82 -3.17
N PRO A 353 7.88 6.57 -2.82
CA PRO A 353 9.24 6.06 -2.58
C PRO A 353 10.12 6.01 -3.84
N ARG A 354 9.55 6.11 -5.05
CA ARG A 354 10.35 6.20 -6.26
C ARG A 354 11.17 7.48 -6.32
N LEU A 355 10.70 8.54 -5.66
CA LEU A 355 11.41 9.81 -5.63
C LEU A 355 12.58 9.81 -4.65
N ALA A 356 12.50 9.02 -3.57
CA ALA A 356 13.63 8.80 -2.67
C ALA A 356 14.80 8.09 -3.37
N ALA A 357 14.49 7.18 -4.32
CA ALA A 357 15.51 6.49 -5.14
C ALA A 357 16.15 7.40 -6.21
N LEU A 358 15.55 8.56 -6.52
CA LEU A 358 16.10 9.52 -7.48
C LEU A 358 16.86 10.67 -6.82
N GLY A 359 17.01 10.67 -5.49
CA GLY A 359 17.80 11.69 -4.78
C GLY A 359 17.13 13.08 -4.75
N VAL A 360 15.80 13.16 -4.93
CA VAL A 360 15.01 14.41 -4.90
C VAL A 360 14.10 14.46 -3.68
#